data_6a1b07141a60b22cdc50285618fde1e5
#
_entry.id   6a1b07141a60b22cdc50285618fde1e5
#
_cell.length_a   1.000
_cell.length_b   1.000
_cell.length_c   1.000
_cell.angle_alpha   90.00
_cell.angle_beta   90.00
_cell.angle_gamma   90.00
#
_symmetry.space_group_name_H-M   'P 1'
#
loop_
_entity.id
_entity.type
_entity.pdbx_description
1 polymer ?
#
loop_
_entity_poly.entity_id
_entity_poly.type
_entity_poly.pdbx_seq_one_letter_code
_entity_poly.pdbx_strand_id
1 'polypeptide(L)'
;MTRAPRLPTTNRLMAVLDTPEAAGDATAALAREGFAGDAVLVLRGGQDADRIDSLGNAGGVWVRARRLLSFTIADQMVDLAVYVAALRDGRTVLSVRVAGDRERERERAKRALAGTGAHFVNFFGRFATEEIVPWRGRELPLPPWLRR
;
A
#
# COMPACT_ATOMS: atom_id res chain seq x y z
N MET A 1 0.36 20.13 -18.44
CA MET A 1 -0.06 19.45 -17.19
C MET A 1 1.10 18.67 -16.63
N THR A 2 1.53 19.03 -15.46
CA THR A 2 2.58 18.29 -14.75
C THR A 2 1.99 17.00 -14.21
N ARG A 3 2.57 15.87 -14.60
CA ARG A 3 2.20 14.57 -14.06
C ARG A 3 2.50 14.55 -12.55
N ALA A 4 1.55 14.10 -11.75
CA ALA A 4 1.79 13.95 -10.31
C ALA A 4 3.01 13.08 -10.05
N PRO A 5 3.86 13.42 -9.06
CA PRO A 5 5.04 12.62 -8.78
C PRO A 5 4.66 11.20 -8.36
N ARG A 6 5.51 10.25 -8.71
CA ARG A 6 5.35 8.85 -8.28
C ARG A 6 5.43 8.77 -6.77
N LEU A 7 4.61 7.89 -6.21
CA LEU A 7 4.64 7.62 -4.78
C LEU A 7 5.80 6.69 -4.45
N PRO A 8 6.58 7.01 -3.42
CA PRO A 8 7.60 6.08 -2.95
C PRO A 8 6.95 4.85 -2.34
N THR A 9 7.50 3.67 -2.61
CA THR A 9 6.97 2.41 -2.09
C THR A 9 7.94 1.69 -1.16
N THR A 10 9.23 1.94 -1.29
CA THR A 10 10.26 1.28 -0.47
C THR A 10 10.28 1.81 0.96
N ASN A 11 10.41 0.92 1.93
CA ASN A 11 10.38 1.21 3.37
C ASN A 11 9.08 1.88 3.80
N ARG A 12 7.99 1.40 3.25
CA ARG A 12 6.66 1.86 3.60
C ARG A 12 5.76 0.71 4.01
N LEU A 13 4.93 0.99 4.99
CA LEU A 13 3.84 0.10 5.38
C LEU A 13 2.58 0.64 4.75
N MET A 14 1.87 -0.21 4.01
CA MET A 14 0.62 0.17 3.34
C MET A 14 -0.54 -0.63 3.90
N ALA A 15 -1.70 0.00 3.97
CA ALA A 15 -2.92 -0.60 4.55
C ALA A 15 -4.16 -0.12 3.81
N VAL A 16 -5.15 -1.00 3.72
CA VAL A 16 -6.47 -0.68 3.16
C VAL A 16 -7.46 -0.42 4.28
N LEU A 17 -8.22 0.66 4.18
CA LEU A 17 -9.32 1.01 5.07
C LEU A 17 -10.59 1.11 4.21
N ASP A 18 -11.64 0.43 4.62
CA ASP A 18 -12.85 0.30 3.80
C ASP A 18 -13.76 1.54 3.86
N THR A 19 -13.64 2.35 4.91
CA THR A 19 -14.48 3.54 5.10
C THR A 19 -13.66 4.77 5.46
N PRO A 20 -14.16 5.98 5.17
CA PRO A 20 -13.49 7.21 5.61
C PRO A 20 -13.32 7.31 7.13
N GLU A 21 -14.28 6.79 7.89
CA GLU A 21 -14.22 6.76 9.35
C GLU A 21 -13.07 5.89 9.84
N ALA A 22 -12.93 4.69 9.29
CA ALA A 22 -11.83 3.80 9.62
C ALA A 22 -10.48 4.42 9.25
N ALA A 23 -10.40 5.11 8.11
CA ALA A 23 -9.20 5.82 7.69
C ALA A 23 -8.84 6.95 8.65
N GLY A 24 -9.82 7.70 9.13
CA GLY A 24 -9.63 8.74 10.14
C GLY A 24 -9.11 8.18 11.46
N ASP A 25 -9.71 7.10 11.93
CA ASP A 25 -9.29 6.41 13.16
C ASP A 25 -7.85 5.87 13.04
N ALA A 26 -7.53 5.27 11.92
CA ALA A 26 -6.19 4.75 11.66
C ALA A 26 -5.14 5.87 11.62
N THR A 27 -5.46 6.99 10.96
CA THR A 27 -4.57 8.16 10.89
C THR A 27 -4.34 8.75 12.27
N ALA A 28 -5.38 8.87 13.09
CA ALA A 28 -5.28 9.36 14.45
C ALA A 28 -4.44 8.42 15.33
N ALA A 29 -4.64 7.11 15.20
CA ALA A 29 -3.86 6.12 15.95
C ALA A 29 -2.37 6.18 15.56
N LEU A 30 -2.07 6.33 14.29
CA LEU A 30 -0.69 6.50 13.81
C LEU A 30 -0.06 7.78 14.35
N ALA A 31 -0.80 8.87 14.38
CA ALA A 31 -0.32 10.14 14.95
C ALA A 31 0.04 10.00 16.43
N ARG A 32 -0.75 9.25 17.19
CA ARG A 32 -0.45 8.98 18.61
C ARG A 32 0.84 8.19 18.80
N GLU A 33 1.20 7.37 17.82
CA GLU A 33 2.46 6.60 17.82
C GLU A 33 3.64 7.37 17.19
N GLY A 34 3.44 8.64 16.84
CA GLY A 34 4.49 9.48 16.29
C GLY A 34 4.56 9.53 14.77
N PHE A 35 3.63 8.89 14.07
CA PHE A 35 3.56 8.94 12.60
C PHE A 35 2.58 10.03 12.18
N ALA A 36 3.11 11.18 11.78
CA ALA A 36 2.30 12.34 11.39
C ALA A 36 2.94 13.10 10.23
N GLY A 37 2.20 14.03 9.65
CA GLY A 37 2.67 14.86 8.54
C GLY A 37 3.09 14.02 7.34
N ASP A 38 4.28 14.27 6.83
CA ASP A 38 4.82 13.60 5.64
C ASP A 38 5.06 12.09 5.82
N ALA A 39 5.09 11.60 7.05
CA ALA A 39 5.26 10.18 7.32
C ALA A 39 4.03 9.36 6.91
N VAL A 40 2.84 9.96 6.85
CA VAL A 40 1.60 9.27 6.50
C VAL A 40 0.99 9.92 5.27
N LEU A 41 0.83 9.12 4.21
CA LEU A 41 0.11 9.53 3.01
C LEU A 41 -1.25 8.86 3.01
N VAL A 42 -2.31 9.65 2.83
CA VAL A 42 -3.68 9.16 2.66
C VAL A 42 -4.02 9.20 1.19
N LEU A 43 -4.20 8.03 0.60
CA LEU A 43 -4.44 7.88 -0.83
C LEU A 43 -5.92 7.60 -1.06
N ARG A 44 -6.51 8.29 -2.03
CA ARG A 44 -7.93 8.16 -2.38
C ARG A 44 -8.13 8.33 -3.87
N GLY A 45 -9.07 7.55 -4.42
CA GLY A 45 -9.57 7.73 -5.77
C GLY A 45 -8.64 7.34 -6.88
N GLY A 46 -9.12 7.52 -8.11
CA GLY A 46 -8.42 7.12 -9.32
C GLY A 46 -7.12 7.86 -9.56
N GLN A 47 -7.02 9.13 -9.15
CA GLN A 47 -5.79 9.91 -9.32
C GLN A 47 -4.64 9.31 -8.50
N ASP A 48 -4.90 8.93 -7.25
CA ASP A 48 -3.89 8.30 -6.41
C ASP A 48 -3.59 6.87 -6.85
N ALA A 49 -4.62 6.16 -7.34
CA ALA A 49 -4.42 4.86 -7.98
C ALA A 49 -3.43 4.96 -9.15
N ASP A 50 -3.58 5.97 -10.00
CA ASP A 50 -2.69 6.20 -11.15
C ASP A 50 -1.25 6.52 -10.70
N ARG A 51 -1.07 7.19 -9.57
CA ARG A 51 0.26 7.47 -9.01
C ARG A 51 1.00 6.20 -8.59
N ILE A 52 0.29 5.20 -8.09
CA ILE A 52 0.86 3.88 -7.79
C ILE A 52 1.08 3.11 -9.09
N ASP A 53 0.06 3.07 -9.94
CA ASP A 53 0.04 2.28 -11.17
C ASP A 53 1.08 2.77 -12.19
N SER A 54 1.52 4.02 -12.11
CA SER A 54 2.57 4.54 -12.98
C SER A 54 3.91 3.78 -12.83
N LEU A 55 4.07 2.98 -11.79
CA LEU A 55 5.21 2.09 -11.61
C LEU A 55 5.07 0.81 -12.44
N GLY A 56 3.84 0.42 -12.79
CA GLY A 56 3.55 -0.82 -13.52
C GLY A 56 2.75 -0.64 -14.80
N ASN A 57 2.38 0.59 -15.15
CA ASN A 57 1.36 0.87 -16.17
C ASN A 57 1.87 0.87 -17.62
N ALA A 58 3.06 0.41 -17.86
CA ALA A 58 3.42 0.07 -19.22
C ALA A 58 3.27 -1.44 -19.33
N GLY A 59 2.12 -1.91 -19.82
CA GLY A 59 1.84 -3.35 -19.95
C GLY A 59 2.96 -4.17 -20.57
N GLY A 60 3.78 -3.55 -21.43
CA GLY A 60 5.00 -4.14 -21.95
C GLY A 60 6.16 -4.17 -20.97
N VAL A 61 6.27 -3.17 -20.09
CA VAL A 61 7.31 -3.14 -19.04
C VAL A 61 6.99 -4.15 -17.94
N TRP A 62 5.71 -4.37 -17.64
CA TRP A 62 5.28 -5.40 -16.69
C TRP A 62 5.72 -6.79 -17.13
N VAL A 63 5.47 -7.12 -18.38
CA VAL A 63 5.86 -8.42 -18.94
C VAL A 63 7.39 -8.56 -18.97
N ARG A 64 8.13 -7.49 -19.26
CA ARG A 64 9.59 -7.47 -19.24
C ARG A 64 10.14 -7.56 -17.82
N ALA A 65 9.58 -6.80 -16.89
CA ALA A 65 9.96 -6.84 -15.49
C ALA A 65 9.74 -8.23 -14.89
N ARG A 66 8.62 -8.88 -15.22
CA ARG A 66 8.29 -10.23 -14.78
C ARG A 66 9.29 -11.27 -15.26
N ARG A 67 9.94 -11.05 -16.40
CA ARG A 67 10.97 -11.95 -16.95
C ARG A 67 12.36 -11.70 -16.41
N LEU A 68 12.65 -10.46 -15.95
CA LEU A 68 13.99 -10.01 -15.59
C LEU A 68 14.18 -9.84 -14.08
N LEU A 69 13.10 -9.80 -13.30
CA LEU A 69 13.16 -9.49 -11.87
C LEU A 69 12.98 -10.75 -11.02
N SER A 70 13.67 -10.76 -9.89
CA SER A 70 13.50 -11.79 -8.87
C SER A 70 12.04 -11.87 -8.44
N PHE A 71 11.59 -13.06 -8.02
CA PHE A 71 10.23 -13.32 -7.53
C PHE A 71 9.75 -12.28 -6.52
N THR A 72 10.64 -11.79 -5.67
CA THR A 72 10.34 -10.81 -4.63
C THR A 72 9.78 -9.50 -5.19
N ILE A 73 10.36 -9.01 -6.28
CA ILE A 73 9.91 -7.75 -6.89
C ILE A 73 8.58 -7.96 -7.63
N ALA A 74 8.39 -9.13 -8.25
CA ALA A 74 7.13 -9.48 -8.88
C ALA A 74 5.99 -9.55 -7.85
N ASP A 75 6.24 -10.11 -6.67
CA ASP A 75 5.27 -10.16 -5.59
C ASP A 75 4.90 -8.76 -5.09
N GLN A 76 5.87 -7.88 -4.93
CA GLN A 76 5.60 -6.48 -4.55
C GLN A 76 4.72 -5.77 -5.58
N MET A 77 4.94 -6.02 -6.86
CA MET A 77 4.13 -5.42 -7.93
C MET A 77 2.70 -5.94 -7.92
N VAL A 78 2.49 -7.23 -7.64
CA VAL A 78 1.15 -7.81 -7.49
C VAL A 78 0.42 -7.18 -6.32
N ASP A 79 1.09 -7.02 -5.19
CA ASP A 79 0.50 -6.38 -4.00
C ASP A 79 0.15 -4.92 -4.28
N LEU A 80 1.01 -4.18 -4.97
CA LEU A 80 0.72 -2.79 -5.36
C LEU A 80 -0.50 -2.71 -6.27
N ALA A 81 -0.70 -3.68 -7.16
CA ALA A 81 -1.89 -3.74 -8.02
C ALA A 81 -3.18 -3.93 -7.21
N VAL A 82 -3.12 -4.65 -6.09
CA VAL A 82 -4.28 -4.80 -5.18
C VAL A 82 -4.63 -3.45 -4.54
N TYR A 83 -3.65 -2.67 -4.10
CA TYR A 83 -3.89 -1.32 -3.58
C TYR A 83 -4.52 -0.41 -4.63
N VAL A 84 -4.06 -0.47 -5.86
CA VAL A 84 -4.66 0.27 -6.99
C VAL A 84 -6.13 -0.10 -7.15
N ALA A 85 -6.44 -1.39 -7.15
CA ALA A 85 -7.82 -1.88 -7.27
C ALA A 85 -8.69 -1.41 -6.10
N ALA A 86 -8.16 -1.42 -4.88
CA ALA A 86 -8.86 -0.92 -3.69
C ALA A 86 -9.20 0.56 -3.82
N LEU A 87 -8.27 1.38 -4.29
CA LEU A 87 -8.49 2.81 -4.52
C LEU A 87 -9.58 3.04 -5.58
N ARG A 88 -9.55 2.29 -6.66
CA ARG A 88 -10.56 2.38 -7.74
C ARG A 88 -11.93 1.88 -7.29
N ASP A 89 -11.97 1.02 -6.28
CA ASP A 89 -13.21 0.54 -5.64
C ASP A 89 -13.75 1.52 -4.57
N GLY A 90 -13.13 2.68 -4.41
CA GLY A 90 -13.57 3.72 -3.50
C GLY A 90 -13.04 3.60 -2.08
N ARG A 91 -12.10 2.70 -1.82
CA ARG A 91 -11.47 2.53 -0.50
C ARG A 91 -10.31 3.48 -0.33
N THR A 92 -9.85 3.61 0.91
CA THR A 92 -8.69 4.45 1.25
C THR A 92 -7.48 3.56 1.45
N VAL A 93 -6.33 4.01 1.00
CA VAL A 93 -5.04 3.36 1.27
C VAL A 93 -4.16 4.32 2.06
N LEU A 94 -3.61 3.84 3.17
CA LEU A 94 -2.60 4.56 3.93
C LEU A 94 -1.22 4.04 3.53
N SER A 95 -0.27 4.96 3.40
CA SER A 95 1.13 4.62 3.17
C SER A 95 1.96 5.31 4.24
N VAL A 96 2.60 4.52 5.11
CA VAL A 96 3.34 5.00 6.27
C VAL A 96 4.83 4.80 6.04
N ARG A 97 5.59 5.88 6.08
CA ARG A 97 7.05 5.80 5.98
C ARG A 97 7.64 5.25 7.28
N VAL A 98 8.43 4.20 7.16
CA VAL A 98 9.16 3.58 8.26
C VAL A 98 10.64 3.92 8.07
N ALA A 99 11.17 4.79 8.93
CA ALA A 99 12.56 5.27 8.88
C ALA A 99 13.28 4.93 10.20
N GLY A 100 14.58 5.17 10.25
CA GLY A 100 15.38 4.95 11.45
C GLY A 100 15.52 3.48 11.82
N ASP A 101 15.19 3.13 13.06
CA ASP A 101 15.11 1.73 13.52
C ASP A 101 13.84 1.12 12.96
N ARG A 102 13.95 0.50 11.79
CA ARG A 102 12.83 -0.01 11.00
C ARG A 102 11.99 -1.04 11.74
N GLU A 103 12.60 -1.92 12.51
CA GLU A 103 11.88 -2.96 13.23
C GLU A 103 11.00 -2.35 14.32
N ARG A 104 11.57 -1.46 15.12
CA ARG A 104 10.86 -0.79 16.21
C ARG A 104 9.73 0.10 15.66
N GLU A 105 10.00 0.88 14.64
CA GLU A 105 8.98 1.73 14.00
C GLU A 105 7.89 0.89 13.34
N ARG A 106 8.26 -0.19 12.66
CA ARG A 106 7.31 -1.10 12.05
C ARG A 106 6.36 -1.69 13.09
N GLU A 107 6.89 -2.13 14.23
CA GLU A 107 6.08 -2.66 15.33
C GLU A 107 5.13 -1.61 15.91
N ARG A 108 5.57 -0.36 16.03
CA ARG A 108 4.70 0.74 16.45
C ARG A 108 3.57 1.01 15.46
N ALA A 109 3.88 1.01 14.17
CA ALA A 109 2.87 1.17 13.13
C ALA A 109 1.86 0.03 13.12
N LYS A 110 2.32 -1.21 13.30
CA LYS A 110 1.44 -2.38 13.45
C LYS A 110 0.47 -2.21 14.62
N ARG A 111 0.98 -1.80 15.77
CA ARG A 111 0.16 -1.59 16.96
C ARG A 111 -0.88 -0.48 16.74
N ALA A 112 -0.46 0.60 16.10
CA ALA A 112 -1.37 1.71 15.79
C ALA A 112 -2.53 1.26 14.90
N LEU A 113 -2.27 0.40 13.93
CA LEU A 113 -3.28 -0.07 12.99
C LEU A 113 -4.14 -1.22 13.54
N ALA A 114 -3.69 -1.89 14.58
CA ALA A 114 -4.47 -2.96 15.21
C ALA A 114 -5.78 -2.41 15.77
N GLY A 115 -6.89 -3.06 15.46
CA GLY A 115 -8.22 -2.64 15.92
C GLY A 115 -8.86 -1.49 15.14
N THR A 116 -8.22 -0.96 14.10
CA THR A 116 -8.76 0.13 13.28
C THR A 116 -9.55 -0.35 12.07
N GLY A 117 -9.63 -1.66 11.86
CA GLY A 117 -10.23 -2.22 10.64
C GLY A 117 -9.30 -2.25 9.45
N ALA A 118 -8.05 -1.86 9.60
CA ALA A 118 -7.05 -1.94 8.53
C ALA A 118 -6.81 -3.40 8.13
N HIS A 119 -6.79 -3.65 6.84
CA HIS A 119 -6.49 -4.97 6.29
C HIS A 119 -5.61 -4.84 5.04
N PHE A 120 -5.18 -5.97 4.51
CA PHE A 120 -4.16 -6.02 3.47
C PHE A 120 -2.98 -5.10 3.84
N VAL A 121 -2.48 -5.29 5.06
CA VAL A 121 -1.38 -4.51 5.60
C VAL A 121 -0.09 -5.23 5.25
N ASN A 122 0.76 -4.56 4.47
CA ASN A 122 2.04 -5.09 4.04
C ASN A 122 3.15 -4.08 4.27
N PHE A 123 4.31 -4.56 4.65
CA PHE A 123 5.52 -3.77 4.70
C PHE A 123 6.36 -4.04 3.46
N PHE A 124 6.65 -3.00 2.70
CA PHE A 124 7.50 -3.06 1.52
C PHE A 124 8.91 -2.66 1.89
N GLY A 125 9.75 -3.63 2.10
CA GLY A 125 11.17 -3.44 2.31
C GLY A 125 11.92 -3.31 0.98
N ARG A 126 13.23 -3.07 1.09
CA ARG A 126 14.07 -2.93 -0.09
C ARG A 126 14.19 -4.22 -0.90
N PHE A 127 14.18 -5.36 -0.24
CA PHE A 127 14.39 -6.68 -0.85
C PHE A 127 13.26 -7.67 -0.65
N ALA A 128 12.32 -7.38 0.23
CA ALA A 128 11.24 -8.31 0.57
C ALA A 128 9.98 -7.56 1.00
N THR A 129 8.85 -8.21 0.80
CA THR A 129 7.55 -7.77 1.33
C THR A 129 7.16 -8.67 2.48
N GLU A 130 6.70 -8.07 3.57
CA GLU A 130 6.15 -8.78 4.72
C GLU A 130 4.64 -8.56 4.79
N GLU A 131 3.88 -9.63 4.68
CA GLU A 131 2.44 -9.57 4.93
C GLU A 131 2.18 -9.54 6.43
N ILE A 132 1.50 -8.49 6.88
CA ILE A 132 1.18 -8.29 8.30
C ILE A 132 -0.27 -8.67 8.57
N VAL A 133 -1.21 -8.17 7.77
CA VAL A 133 -2.63 -8.50 7.84
C VAL A 133 -3.11 -8.83 6.43
N PRO A 134 -3.72 -10.00 6.21
CA PRO A 134 -4.23 -10.37 4.89
C PRO A 134 -5.45 -9.53 4.49
N TRP A 135 -5.84 -9.64 3.25
CA TRP A 135 -7.09 -9.04 2.77
C TRP A 135 -8.28 -9.61 3.55
N ARG A 136 -9.18 -8.72 3.93
CA ARG A 136 -10.42 -9.08 4.62
C ARG A 136 -11.62 -8.44 3.90
N GLY A 137 -12.77 -9.12 3.99
CA GLY A 137 -14.00 -8.61 3.45
C GLY A 137 -14.26 -9.05 2.00
N ARG A 138 -15.13 -8.30 1.32
CA ARG A 138 -15.58 -8.62 -0.03
C ARG A 138 -14.42 -8.58 -1.03
N GLU A 139 -14.37 -9.59 -1.88
CA GLU A 139 -13.38 -9.64 -2.95
C GLU A 139 -13.44 -8.41 -3.85
N LEU A 140 -12.27 -7.92 -4.24
CA LEU A 140 -12.16 -6.86 -5.22
C LEU A 140 -12.44 -7.42 -6.63
N PRO A 141 -13.01 -6.59 -7.54
CA PRO A 141 -13.09 -6.95 -8.95
C PRO A 141 -11.70 -6.88 -9.57
N LEU A 142 -10.88 -7.89 -9.28
CA LEU A 142 -9.53 -7.99 -9.82
C LEU A 142 -9.55 -8.50 -11.26
N PRO A 143 -8.63 -8.02 -12.12
CA PRO A 143 -8.44 -8.62 -13.44
C PRO A 143 -8.13 -10.11 -13.33
N PRO A 144 -8.51 -10.92 -14.35
CA PRO A 144 -8.32 -12.39 -14.27
C PRO A 144 -6.89 -12.84 -13.97
N TRP A 145 -5.90 -12.08 -14.42
CA TRP A 145 -4.48 -12.41 -14.22
C TRP A 145 -3.98 -12.11 -12.79
N LEU A 146 -4.76 -11.40 -11.98
CA LEU A 146 -4.49 -11.16 -10.56
C LEU A 146 -5.27 -12.10 -9.65
N ARG A 147 -6.23 -12.84 -10.20
CA ARG A 147 -6.97 -13.82 -9.40
C ARG A 147 -6.07 -15.03 -9.18
N ARG A 148 -5.78 -15.31 -7.96
CA ARG A 148 -5.08 -16.53 -7.56
C ARG A 148 -6.05 -17.69 -7.47
#